data_16088ade867bb2d442087a7a56ce51dc
#
_entry.id   16088ade867bb2d442087a7a56ce51dc
#
_cell.length_a   1.000
_cell.length_b   1.000
_cell.length_c   1.000
_cell.angle_alpha   90.00
_cell.angle_beta   90.00
_cell.angle_gamma   90.00
#
_symmetry.space_group_name_H-M   'P 1'
#
loop_
_entity.id
_entity.type
_entity.pdbx_description
1 polymer ?
#
loop_
_entity_poly.entity_id
_entity_poly.type
_entity_poly.pdbx_seq_one_letter_code
_entity_poly.pdbx_strand_id
1 'polypeptide(L)'
;MSKRTEDIVIIGGGPAGLAAALSARKAGCEKVLILERDRELGGILNQCIHNGFGLHTFKEELTGPEYAYRFIKRVEEAEIPCLTDTMVVDLEEEEGEKYITAMNRKDGILTIPVSRPGTVWLFGG
;
A
#
# COMPACT_ATOMS: atom_id res chain seq x y z
N MET A 1 -22.50 6.96 -11.32
CA MET A 1 -21.18 6.35 -11.41
C MET A 1 -20.83 5.65 -10.09
N SER A 2 -20.67 4.37 -10.14
CA SER A 2 -20.38 3.61 -8.92
C SER A 2 -18.93 3.88 -8.51
N LYS A 3 -18.76 4.25 -7.25
CA LYS A 3 -17.42 4.38 -6.69
C LYS A 3 -16.90 2.98 -6.37
N ARG A 4 -15.63 2.75 -6.68
CA ARG A 4 -14.98 1.52 -6.30
C ARG A 4 -14.88 1.47 -4.77
N THR A 5 -15.35 0.38 -4.19
CA THR A 5 -15.23 0.13 -2.75
C THR A 5 -14.12 -0.85 -2.51
N GLU A 6 -13.20 -0.51 -1.62
CA GLU A 6 -12.06 -1.38 -1.33
C GLU A 6 -12.37 -2.35 -0.19
N ASP A 7 -11.84 -3.56 -0.26
CA ASP A 7 -11.96 -4.55 0.82
C ASP A 7 -10.87 -4.32 1.86
N ILE A 8 -9.68 -3.97 1.40
CA ILE A 8 -8.55 -3.66 2.26
C ILE A 8 -7.85 -2.43 1.71
N VAL A 9 -7.65 -1.44 2.57
CA VAL A 9 -6.84 -0.28 2.23
C VAL A 9 -5.60 -0.30 3.12
N ILE A 10 -4.45 -0.22 2.50
CA ILE A 10 -3.16 -0.23 3.19
C ILE A 10 -2.58 1.17 3.11
N ILE A 11 -2.38 1.79 4.25
CA ILE A 11 -1.81 3.12 4.35
C ILE A 11 -0.32 2.96 4.64
N GLY A 12 0.50 3.21 3.65
CA GLY A 12 1.94 3.04 3.71
C GLY A 12 2.45 2.03 2.70
N GLY A 13 3.24 2.49 1.76
CA GLY A 13 3.84 1.67 0.70
C GLY A 13 5.27 1.23 0.98
N GLY A 14 5.66 1.17 2.25
CA GLY A 14 6.94 0.62 2.66
C GLY A 14 6.91 -0.91 2.64
N PRO A 15 7.99 -1.56 3.09
CA PRO A 15 8.11 -3.01 2.99
C PRO A 15 6.97 -3.78 3.67
N ALA A 16 6.56 -3.35 4.85
CA ALA A 16 5.47 -4.02 5.57
C ALA A 16 4.14 -3.87 4.83
N GLY A 17 3.86 -2.68 4.30
CA GLY A 17 2.63 -2.44 3.54
C GLY A 17 2.58 -3.24 2.25
N LEU A 18 3.69 -3.29 1.51
CA LEU A 18 3.78 -4.07 0.28
C LEU A 18 3.58 -5.56 0.55
N ALA A 19 4.23 -6.08 1.60
CA ALA A 19 4.08 -7.48 1.99
C ALA A 19 2.65 -7.80 2.42
N ALA A 20 2.01 -6.89 3.17
CA ALA A 20 0.63 -7.05 3.60
C ALA A 20 -0.32 -7.09 2.41
N ALA A 21 -0.10 -6.24 1.41
CA ALA A 21 -0.92 -6.21 0.20
C ALA A 21 -0.82 -7.53 -0.57
N LEU A 22 0.39 -8.04 -0.72
CA LEU A 22 0.61 -9.33 -1.40
C LEU A 22 -0.04 -10.47 -0.63
N SER A 23 0.07 -10.48 0.69
CA SER A 23 -0.58 -11.50 1.53
C SER A 23 -2.10 -11.44 1.42
N ALA A 24 -2.66 -10.24 1.41
CA ALA A 24 -4.11 -10.06 1.26
C ALA A 24 -4.59 -10.60 -0.09
N ARG A 25 -3.89 -10.29 -1.15
CA ARG A 25 -4.23 -10.77 -2.49
C ARG A 25 -4.10 -12.30 -2.56
N LYS A 26 -3.05 -12.85 -1.97
CA LYS A 26 -2.85 -14.30 -1.93
C LYS A 26 -3.96 -15.01 -1.15
N ALA A 27 -4.51 -14.34 -0.14
CA ALA A 27 -5.63 -14.87 0.65
C ALA A 27 -6.98 -14.74 -0.06
N GLY A 28 -7.03 -14.16 -1.24
CA GLY A 28 -8.24 -14.05 -2.03
C GLY A 28 -8.91 -12.68 -2.07
N CYS A 29 -8.32 -11.66 -1.43
CA CYS A 29 -8.87 -10.32 -1.50
C CYS A 29 -8.57 -9.71 -2.86
N GLU A 30 -9.59 -9.37 -3.61
CA GLU A 30 -9.43 -8.79 -4.94
C GLU A 30 -9.30 -7.27 -4.92
N LYS A 31 -9.97 -6.61 -3.98
CA LYS A 31 -10.00 -5.15 -3.91
C LYS A 31 -9.08 -4.66 -2.81
N VAL A 32 -7.80 -4.62 -3.13
CA VAL A 32 -6.74 -4.13 -2.24
C VAL A 32 -6.19 -2.85 -2.84
N LEU A 33 -6.04 -1.83 -2.02
CA LEU A 33 -5.50 -0.53 -2.45
C LEU A 33 -4.39 -0.11 -1.49
N ILE A 34 -3.28 0.35 -2.05
CA ILE A 34 -2.16 0.90 -1.27
C ILE A 34 -2.14 2.42 -1.46
N LEU A 35 -2.07 3.15 -0.36
CA LEU A 35 -1.93 4.60 -0.36
C LEU A 35 -0.56 4.96 0.18
N GLU A 36 0.23 5.71 -0.57
CA GLU A 36 1.57 6.12 -0.19
C GLU A 36 1.71 7.63 -0.34
N ARG A 37 2.17 8.30 0.72
CA ARG A 37 2.35 9.75 0.71
C ARG A 37 3.52 10.21 -0.13
N ASP A 38 4.56 9.39 -0.23
CA ASP A 38 5.73 9.73 -1.03
C ASP A 38 5.47 9.47 -2.51
N ARG A 39 6.36 9.95 -3.33
CA ARG A 39 6.32 9.78 -4.77
C ARG A 39 6.60 8.33 -5.17
N GLU A 40 7.34 7.61 -4.35
CA GLU A 40 7.78 6.25 -4.61
C GLU A 40 7.37 5.29 -3.51
N LEU A 41 7.12 4.05 -3.89
CA LEU A 41 6.94 2.95 -2.95
C LEU A 41 8.29 2.51 -2.41
N GLY A 42 8.29 1.75 -1.32
CA GLY A 42 9.50 1.16 -0.77
C GLY A 42 9.91 1.74 0.58
N GLY A 43 9.46 2.93 0.90
CA GLY A 43 9.70 3.55 2.20
C GLY A 43 11.19 3.69 2.51
N ILE A 44 11.55 3.37 3.74
CA ILE A 44 12.92 3.53 4.22
C ILE A 44 13.94 2.66 3.47
N LEU A 45 13.51 1.58 2.84
CA LEU A 45 14.42 0.73 2.08
C LEU A 45 15.11 1.50 0.95
N ASN A 46 14.47 2.52 0.41
CA ASN A 46 15.06 3.33 -0.64
C ASN A 46 16.28 4.13 -0.18
N GLN A 47 16.46 4.27 1.13
CA GLN A 47 17.57 5.02 1.72
C GLN A 47 18.65 4.10 2.27
N CYS A 48 18.42 2.79 2.25
CA CYS A 48 19.36 1.81 2.79
C CYS A 48 20.26 1.28 1.69
N ILE A 49 21.54 1.63 1.72
CA ILE A 49 22.48 1.24 0.66
C ILE A 49 23.37 0.07 1.02
N HIS A 50 23.23 -0.49 2.23
CA HIS A 50 23.98 -1.67 2.62
C HIS A 50 23.28 -2.96 2.15
N ASN A 51 24.07 -4.03 1.97
CA ASN A 51 23.55 -5.33 1.58
C ASN A 51 22.95 -6.10 2.75
N GLY A 52 22.27 -7.20 2.48
CA GLY A 52 21.71 -8.08 3.49
C GLY A 52 20.20 -8.23 3.42
N PHE A 53 19.54 -7.36 2.67
CA PHE A 53 18.09 -7.46 2.49
C PHE A 53 17.74 -8.59 1.50
N GLY A 54 16.69 -9.32 1.81
CA GLY A 54 16.17 -10.33 0.90
C GLY A 54 16.83 -11.70 1.01
N LEU A 55 17.82 -11.88 1.90
CA LEU A 55 18.51 -13.14 2.03
C LEU A 55 17.57 -14.32 2.29
N HIS A 56 16.57 -14.13 3.12
CA HIS A 56 15.58 -15.16 3.43
C HIS A 56 14.42 -15.21 2.45
N THR A 57 14.04 -14.08 1.87
CA THR A 57 12.89 -13.96 0.98
C THR A 57 13.25 -14.33 -0.45
N PHE A 58 14.33 -13.78 -0.98
CA PHE A 58 14.76 -13.97 -2.37
C PHE A 58 16.00 -14.85 -2.50
N LYS A 59 16.59 -15.25 -1.39
CA LYS A 59 17.84 -16.04 -1.34
C LYS A 59 19.01 -15.32 -2.01
N GLU A 60 18.97 -13.99 -1.96
CA GLU A 60 20.00 -13.12 -2.50
C GLU A 60 20.23 -11.98 -1.53
N GLU A 61 21.47 -11.51 -1.43
CA GLU A 61 21.75 -10.29 -0.68
C GLU A 61 21.46 -9.10 -1.58
N LEU A 62 20.55 -8.24 -1.16
CA LEU A 62 20.13 -7.06 -1.92
C LEU A 62 20.32 -5.80 -1.09
N THR A 63 20.55 -4.68 -1.78
CA THR A 63 20.47 -3.38 -1.13
C THR A 63 19.01 -3.07 -0.82
N GLY A 64 18.75 -2.06 0.02
CA GLY A 64 17.38 -1.67 0.34
C GLY A 64 16.55 -1.37 -0.91
N PRO A 65 17.03 -0.50 -1.84
CA PRO A 65 16.30 -0.21 -3.08
C PRO A 65 16.07 -1.44 -3.96
N GLU A 66 17.03 -2.36 -4.03
CA GLU A 66 16.85 -3.60 -4.78
C GLU A 66 15.79 -4.50 -4.16
N TYR A 67 15.77 -4.59 -2.84
CA TYR A 67 14.78 -5.35 -2.08
C TYR A 67 13.39 -4.74 -2.28
N ALA A 68 13.29 -3.42 -2.15
CA ALA A 68 12.03 -2.70 -2.39
C ALA A 68 11.54 -2.90 -3.81
N TYR A 69 12.42 -2.83 -4.80
CA TYR A 69 12.06 -3.03 -6.20
C TYR A 69 11.45 -4.41 -6.43
N ARG A 70 11.99 -5.45 -5.79
CA ARG A 70 11.45 -6.81 -5.90
C ARG A 70 10.02 -6.90 -5.40
N PHE A 71 9.72 -6.27 -4.26
CA PHE A 71 8.36 -6.23 -3.74
C PHE A 71 7.44 -5.39 -4.61
N ILE A 72 7.91 -4.23 -5.07
CA ILE A 72 7.13 -3.35 -5.94
C ILE A 72 6.76 -4.09 -7.22
N LYS A 73 7.70 -4.80 -7.80
CA LYS A 73 7.46 -5.58 -9.00
C LYS A 73 6.40 -6.66 -8.78
N ARG A 74 6.44 -7.34 -7.64
CA ARG A 74 5.42 -8.34 -7.29
C ARG A 74 4.04 -7.72 -7.14
N VAL A 75 3.98 -6.53 -6.55
CA VAL A 75 2.72 -5.79 -6.40
C VAL A 75 2.17 -5.39 -7.76
N GLU A 76 3.02 -4.94 -8.67
CA GLU A 76 2.62 -4.61 -10.04
C GLU A 76 2.13 -5.85 -10.79
N GLU A 77 2.84 -6.96 -10.68
CA GLU A 77 2.45 -8.22 -11.32
C GLU A 77 1.12 -8.75 -10.77
N ALA A 78 0.84 -8.50 -9.50
CA ALA A 78 -0.45 -8.86 -8.89
C ALA A 78 -1.57 -7.87 -9.21
N GLU A 79 -1.24 -6.81 -9.95
CA GLU A 79 -2.18 -5.76 -10.33
C GLU A 79 -2.87 -5.09 -9.14
N ILE A 80 -2.11 -4.87 -8.07
CA ILE A 80 -2.61 -4.16 -6.89
C ILE A 80 -2.45 -2.66 -7.13
N PRO A 81 -3.56 -1.90 -7.12
CA PRO A 81 -3.46 -0.45 -7.32
C PRO A 81 -2.70 0.23 -6.19
N CYS A 82 -1.83 1.17 -6.57
CA CYS A 82 -1.07 1.98 -5.63
C CYS A 82 -1.24 3.43 -6.00
N LEU A 83 -1.63 4.25 -5.04
CA LEU A 83 -1.69 5.70 -5.22
C LEU A 83 -0.55 6.33 -4.44
N THR A 84 0.43 6.84 -5.16
CA THR A 84 1.55 7.59 -4.58
C THR A 84 1.19 9.08 -4.52
N ASP A 85 2.02 9.88 -3.88
CA ASP A 85 1.74 11.31 -3.64
C ASP A 85 0.35 11.51 -3.03
N THR A 86 -0.05 10.59 -2.16
CA THR A 86 -1.40 10.56 -1.56
C THR A 86 -1.28 10.47 -0.05
N MET A 87 -1.71 11.53 0.62
CA MET A 87 -1.64 11.61 2.08
C MET A 87 -3.03 11.41 2.66
N VAL A 88 -3.15 10.44 3.55
CA VAL A 88 -4.41 10.24 4.29
C VAL A 88 -4.52 11.32 5.34
N VAL A 89 -5.62 12.03 5.35
CA VAL A 89 -5.87 13.14 6.28
C VAL A 89 -6.98 12.84 7.27
N ASP A 90 -7.83 11.89 6.97
CA ASP A 90 -8.94 11.54 7.87
C ASP A 90 -9.44 10.12 7.62
N LEU A 91 -9.98 9.53 8.67
CA LEU A 91 -10.64 8.23 8.60
C LEU A 91 -11.93 8.36 9.38
N GLU A 92 -13.05 8.25 8.70
CA GLU A 92 -14.37 8.35 9.30
C GLU A 92 -15.10 7.02 9.26
N GLU A 93 -15.91 6.79 10.27
CA GLU A 93 -16.79 5.65 10.31
C GLU A 93 -18.21 6.17 10.58
N GLU A 94 -19.13 5.86 9.68
CA GLU A 94 -20.51 6.31 9.79
C GLU A 94 -21.42 5.12 9.50
N GLU A 95 -22.26 4.78 10.47
CA GLU A 95 -23.17 3.65 10.37
C GLU A 95 -22.47 2.33 9.99
N GLY A 96 -21.24 2.16 10.48
CA GLY A 96 -20.44 0.98 10.22
C GLY A 96 -19.70 1.00 8.90
N GLU A 97 -19.89 2.01 8.08
CA GLU A 97 -19.14 2.19 6.84
C GLU A 97 -17.93 3.08 7.11
N LYS A 98 -16.80 2.73 6.54
CA LYS A 98 -15.57 3.48 6.70
C LYS A 98 -15.25 4.26 5.44
N TYR A 99 -14.80 5.49 5.62
CA TYR A 99 -14.40 6.36 4.52
C TYR A 99 -13.03 6.96 4.84
N ILE A 100 -12.14 6.87 3.87
CA ILE A 100 -10.81 7.47 3.99
C ILE A 100 -10.79 8.72 3.14
N THR A 101 -10.39 9.84 3.74
CA THR A 101 -10.16 11.08 3.02
C THR A 101 -8.66 11.24 2.83
N ALA A 102 -8.24 11.43 1.61
CA ALA A 102 -6.84 11.58 1.27
C ALA A 102 -6.65 12.78 0.34
N MET A 103 -5.47 13.36 0.41
CA MET A 103 -5.07 14.43 -0.51
C MET A 103 -4.08 13.85 -1.50
N ASN A 104 -4.43 13.89 -2.76
CA ASN A 104 -3.59 13.45 -3.85
C ASN A 104 -3.04 14.67 -4.57
N ARG A 105 -1.75 14.67 -4.85
CA ARG A 105 -1.09 15.81 -5.47
C ARG A 105 -1.68 16.20 -6.82
N LYS A 106 -2.11 15.21 -7.59
CA LYS A 106 -2.66 15.44 -8.93
C LYS A 106 -4.17 15.66 -8.91
N ASP A 107 -4.89 14.85 -8.16
CA ASP A 107 -6.35 14.80 -8.23
C ASP A 107 -7.05 15.56 -7.10
N GLY A 108 -6.31 16.10 -6.15
CA GLY A 108 -6.87 16.84 -5.02
C GLY A 108 -7.41 15.92 -3.93
N ILE A 109 -8.59 16.22 -3.42
CA ILE A 109 -9.18 15.46 -2.32
C ILE A 109 -9.92 14.24 -2.86
N LEU A 110 -9.57 13.08 -2.31
CA LEU A 110 -10.20 11.81 -2.65
C LEU A 110 -10.95 11.27 -1.44
N THR A 111 -12.10 10.68 -1.68
CA THR A 111 -12.83 9.92 -0.67
C THR A 111 -12.89 8.48 -1.10
N ILE A 112 -12.36 7.59 -0.25
CA ILE A 112 -12.22 6.17 -0.57
C ILE A 112 -13.11 5.38 0.37
N PRO A 113 -14.20 4.78 -0.13
CA PRO A 113 -15.05 3.94 0.71
C PRO A 113 -14.42 2.56 0.91
N VAL A 114 -14.58 2.03 2.11
CA VAL A 114 -14.11 0.70 2.48
C VAL A 114 -15.34 -0.16 2.75
N SER A 115 -15.42 -1.32 2.11
CA SER A 115 -16.58 -2.19 2.18
C SER A 115 -16.79 -2.78 3.58
N ARG A 116 -17.95 -3.36 3.79
CA ARG A 116 -18.25 -4.13 5.00
C ARG A 116 -18.20 -5.63 4.72
N PRO A 117 -17.49 -6.41 5.51
CA PRO A 117 -16.47 -5.99 6.47
C PRO A 117 -15.20 -5.58 5.75
N GLY A 118 -14.75 -4.37 5.95
CA GLY A 118 -13.52 -3.87 5.34
C GLY A 118 -12.46 -3.59 6.40
N THR A 119 -11.22 -3.57 5.98
CA THR A 119 -10.09 -3.38 6.88
C THR A 119 -9.20 -2.26 6.37
N VAL A 120 -8.78 -1.41 7.28
CA VAL A 120 -7.78 -0.39 7.01
C VAL A 120 -6.55 -0.74 7.83
N TRP A 121 -5.42 -0.95 7.15
CA TRP A 121 -4.16 -1.25 7.79
C TRP A 121 -3.22 -0.07 7.68
N LEU A 122 -2.72 0.40 8.82
CA LEU A 122 -1.78 1.52 8.89
C LEU A 122 -0.39 0.98 9.14
N PHE A 123 0.54 1.30 8.26
CA PHE A 123 1.94 0.95 8.41
C PHE A 123 2.78 2.22 8.47
N GLY A 124 3.65 2.29 9.46
CA GLY A 124 4.59 3.37 9.59
C GLY A 124 5.67 3.30 8.52
N GLY A 125 6.07 4.43 8.11
CA GLY A 125 7.15 4.63 7.32
C GLY A 125 7.80 4.18 6.24
#